data_0a63d9f1a8f9ca0e5e7bc897a0bc0b68
#
_entry.id   0a63d9f1a8f9ca0e5e7bc897a0bc0b68
#
_cell.length_a   1.000
_cell.length_b   1.000
_cell.length_c   1.000
_cell.angle_alpha   90.00
_cell.angle_beta   90.00
_cell.angle_gamma   90.00
#
_symmetry.space_group_name_H-M   'P 1'
#
loop_
_entity.id
_entity.type
_entity.pdbx_description
1 polymer ?
#
loop_
_entity_poly.entity_id
_entity_poly.type
_entity_poly.pdbx_seq_one_letter_code
_entity_poly.pdbx_strand_id
1 'polypeptide(L)'
;MQPFDVIVVGKGNAALCAAIAARDETGARVAMLEAAAVDESGGNSRFAGGMMRFVYNSVEDLRLLADISDDEANNTDWDTNTQDQYYDDLYRVTGFRTDPRLSEIMITQSLQAMVWLRSLGVRFVPNYRAASAVVDGRRRFFGGMAIEVSGGGPGLVQYLDAAALKKGIEIFYETRAVSLIYDGERVLGVQAKHAGKVAEYRAGAVILACGGFEANPEWRTRYLGPGWELAKVRGTRFNMGEGLKMALDIGACPYGNWSGRHVTSWERHAPEFGDLALDHACHRHNYPLSLMINADGKRFVDEGAEFYGYTYAKYGEEVFKQPEQFAWQVFDAKVIPLLRPEYHGKVATRVTAQTLEELAGKMEGVNPEGFLKTVREFNAAVRKDIPFNPGIKDGLCTVGIVPPKSNWAQPLDTPPFEAYHTTAGITFTFGGLRIDPETGQVLDVNLHPIPGLYTAGEMVGGLFYFNYPLGSGLVSGTVFGRIAGVAAGAAARAA
;
A
#
# COMPACT_ATOMS: atom_id res chain seq x y z
N MET A 1 4.13 35.02 13.91
CA MET A 1 4.51 33.80 14.66
C MET A 1 6.02 33.71 14.69
N GLN A 2 6.61 33.19 15.75
CA GLN A 2 8.03 32.86 15.68
C GLN A 2 8.22 31.74 14.65
N PRO A 3 9.27 31.77 13.81
CA PRO A 3 9.50 30.75 12.79
C PRO A 3 9.70 29.37 13.44
N PHE A 4 9.25 28.31 12.73
CA PHE A 4 9.57 26.94 13.09
C PHE A 4 10.97 26.58 12.59
N ASP A 5 11.60 25.59 13.22
CA ASP A 5 12.83 25.03 12.66
C ASP A 5 12.48 24.14 11.45
N VAL A 6 11.44 23.29 11.57
CA VAL A 6 10.99 22.37 10.52
C VAL A 6 9.48 22.48 10.33
N ILE A 7 9.06 22.55 9.07
CA ILE A 7 7.67 22.36 8.65
C ILE A 7 7.57 21.04 7.91
N VAL A 8 6.62 20.18 8.34
CA VAL A 8 6.27 18.94 7.64
C VAL A 8 4.91 19.11 6.95
N VAL A 9 4.83 18.87 5.65
CA VAL A 9 3.59 18.95 4.89
C VAL A 9 2.99 17.55 4.77
N GLY A 10 1.78 17.36 5.30
CA GLY A 10 1.07 16.09 5.42
C GLY A 10 1.04 15.54 6.84
N LYS A 11 0.22 14.49 7.07
CA LYS A 11 0.03 13.82 8.37
C LYS A 11 -0.12 12.29 8.21
N GLY A 12 0.39 11.73 7.13
CA GLY A 12 0.51 10.28 6.96
C GLY A 12 1.68 9.69 7.77
N ASN A 13 1.90 8.38 7.67
CA ASN A 13 2.97 7.67 8.35
C ASN A 13 4.34 8.34 8.16
N ALA A 14 4.74 8.64 6.92
CA ALA A 14 6.04 9.25 6.63
C ALA A 14 6.18 10.64 7.28
N ALA A 15 5.12 11.45 7.21
CA ALA A 15 5.09 12.79 7.79
C ALA A 15 5.20 12.76 9.32
N LEU A 16 4.43 11.88 9.98
CA LEU A 16 4.49 11.71 11.43
C LEU A 16 5.85 11.19 11.87
N CYS A 17 6.44 10.21 11.17
CA CYS A 17 7.78 9.72 11.45
C CYS A 17 8.83 10.83 11.30
N ALA A 18 8.74 11.65 10.23
CA ALA A 18 9.66 12.76 10.00
C ALA A 18 9.56 13.84 11.11
N ALA A 19 8.33 14.23 11.47
CA ALA A 19 8.07 15.22 12.49
C ALA A 19 8.60 14.75 13.88
N ILE A 20 8.31 13.50 14.25
CA ILE A 20 8.76 12.90 15.51
C ILE A 20 10.28 12.80 15.55
N ALA A 21 10.92 12.31 14.47
CA ALA A 21 12.38 12.18 14.41
C ALA A 21 13.09 13.55 14.48
N ALA A 22 12.61 14.55 13.74
CA ALA A 22 13.13 15.93 13.83
C ALA A 22 13.04 16.46 15.26
N ARG A 23 11.91 16.27 15.93
CA ARG A 23 11.72 16.73 17.31
C ARG A 23 12.62 16.02 18.31
N ASP A 24 12.66 14.66 18.26
CA ASP A 24 13.34 13.85 19.26
C ASP A 24 14.86 13.89 19.15
N GLU A 25 15.36 13.76 17.91
CA GLU A 25 16.80 13.55 17.70
C GLU A 25 17.58 14.87 17.57
N THR A 26 16.87 16.00 17.27
CA THR A 26 17.53 17.30 17.10
C THR A 26 17.01 18.40 18.05
N GLY A 27 15.89 18.16 18.72
CA GLY A 27 15.22 19.17 19.56
C GLY A 27 14.55 20.29 18.76
N ALA A 28 14.37 20.13 17.45
CA ALA A 28 13.77 21.13 16.57
C ALA A 28 12.32 21.48 16.97
N ARG A 29 11.93 22.73 16.79
CA ARG A 29 10.54 23.15 16.85
C ARG A 29 9.84 22.81 15.55
N VAL A 30 8.87 21.86 15.60
CA VAL A 30 8.24 21.28 14.43
C VAL A 30 6.78 21.65 14.32
N ALA A 31 6.34 22.07 13.14
CA ALA A 31 4.94 22.19 12.75
C ALA A 31 4.58 21.18 11.64
N MET A 32 3.35 20.68 11.67
CA MET A 32 2.76 19.89 10.60
C MET A 32 1.59 20.66 9.96
N LEU A 33 1.52 20.66 8.63
CA LEU A 33 0.42 21.23 7.88
C LEU A 33 -0.39 20.09 7.23
N GLU A 34 -1.64 19.91 7.64
CA GLU A 34 -2.53 18.88 7.16
C GLU A 34 -3.71 19.51 6.40
N ALA A 35 -3.94 19.04 5.16
CA ALA A 35 -5.00 19.56 4.30
C ALA A 35 -6.39 19.12 4.75
N ALA A 36 -6.51 17.97 5.39
CA ALA A 36 -7.77 17.42 5.87
C ALA A 36 -8.20 17.98 7.23
N ALA A 37 -9.48 17.86 7.53
CA ALA A 37 -10.00 18.00 8.89
C ALA A 37 -9.49 16.86 9.78
N VAL A 38 -9.63 17.00 11.10
CA VAL A 38 -9.10 16.05 12.10
C VAL A 38 -9.59 14.61 11.84
N ASP A 39 -10.87 14.45 11.57
CA ASP A 39 -11.53 13.16 11.35
C ASP A 39 -11.19 12.50 10.01
N GLU A 40 -10.79 13.26 8.99
CA GLU A 40 -10.35 12.76 7.68
C GLU A 40 -8.82 12.67 7.55
N SER A 41 -8.05 13.16 8.53
CA SER A 41 -6.58 13.27 8.47
C SER A 41 -5.87 11.92 8.59
N GLY A 42 -4.60 11.87 8.20
CA GLY A 42 -3.76 10.68 8.28
C GLY A 42 -3.38 10.07 6.91
N GLY A 43 -3.83 10.69 5.82
CA GLY A 43 -3.48 10.30 4.45
C GLY A 43 -3.83 8.84 4.14
N ASN A 44 -3.22 8.28 3.10
CA ASN A 44 -3.43 6.88 2.70
C ASN A 44 -2.95 5.86 3.74
N SER A 45 -2.08 6.26 4.66
CA SER A 45 -1.67 5.40 5.78
C SER A 45 -2.86 4.92 6.60
N ARG A 46 -3.90 5.74 6.74
CA ARG A 46 -5.12 5.42 7.48
C ARG A 46 -6.01 4.38 6.77
N PHE A 47 -5.86 4.22 5.46
CA PHE A 47 -6.57 3.23 4.64
C PHE A 47 -5.74 1.95 4.41
N ALA A 48 -4.53 1.87 4.96
CA ALA A 48 -3.67 0.71 4.83
C ALA A 48 -4.08 -0.44 5.77
N GLY A 49 -3.77 -1.68 5.41
CA GLY A 49 -4.02 -2.85 6.26
C GLY A 49 -3.12 -2.95 7.50
N GLY A 50 -2.13 -2.07 7.63
CA GLY A 50 -1.19 -2.08 8.76
C GLY A 50 -0.09 -3.12 8.67
N MET A 51 -0.04 -3.89 7.59
CA MET A 51 1.05 -4.83 7.33
C MET A 51 2.32 -4.08 6.94
N MET A 52 3.44 -4.42 7.58
CA MET A 52 4.74 -3.81 7.35
C MET A 52 5.78 -4.90 7.07
N ARG A 53 6.44 -4.82 5.91
CA ARG A 53 7.50 -5.76 5.53
C ARG A 53 8.84 -5.29 6.08
N PHE A 54 9.49 -6.12 6.86
CA PHE A 54 10.79 -5.83 7.45
C PHE A 54 11.64 -7.12 7.51
N VAL A 55 12.93 -6.96 7.67
CA VAL A 55 13.86 -8.10 7.80
C VAL A 55 13.70 -8.75 9.17
N TYR A 56 13.47 -10.07 9.17
CA TYR A 56 13.54 -10.90 10.38
C TYR A 56 14.03 -12.32 10.01
N ASN A 57 14.82 -12.92 10.87
CA ASN A 57 15.44 -14.21 10.64
C ASN A 57 14.85 -15.31 11.52
N SER A 58 14.18 -14.93 12.61
CA SER A 58 13.61 -15.86 13.58
C SER A 58 12.46 -15.24 14.37
N VAL A 59 11.78 -16.04 15.17
CA VAL A 59 10.75 -15.56 16.11
C VAL A 59 11.31 -14.59 17.15
N GLU A 60 12.59 -14.65 17.46
CA GLU A 60 13.22 -13.71 18.41
C GLU A 60 13.22 -12.28 17.88
N ASP A 61 13.43 -12.09 16.58
CA ASP A 61 13.29 -10.77 15.96
C ASP A 61 11.84 -10.26 16.05
N LEU A 62 10.85 -11.16 15.89
CA LEU A 62 9.43 -10.83 16.01
C LEU A 62 9.05 -10.47 17.47
N ARG A 63 9.67 -11.10 18.46
CA ARG A 63 9.49 -10.79 19.90
C ARG A 63 9.98 -9.39 20.27
N LEU A 64 10.85 -8.78 19.49
CA LEU A 64 11.20 -7.38 19.65
C LEU A 64 10.00 -6.45 19.41
N LEU A 65 8.98 -6.93 18.70
CA LEU A 65 7.83 -6.14 18.25
C LEU A 65 6.52 -6.55 18.91
N ALA A 66 6.25 -7.84 19.02
CA ALA A 66 5.00 -8.38 19.53
C ALA A 66 5.22 -9.32 20.72
N ASP A 67 4.21 -9.40 21.58
CA ASP A 67 4.23 -10.33 22.71
C ASP A 67 3.85 -11.73 22.21
N ILE A 68 4.86 -12.57 21.95
CA ILE A 68 4.73 -13.96 21.49
C ILE A 68 5.16 -14.88 22.63
N SER A 69 4.25 -15.70 23.12
CA SER A 69 4.52 -16.66 24.16
C SER A 69 5.45 -17.80 23.70
N ASP A 70 6.07 -18.52 24.62
CA ASP A 70 6.90 -19.67 24.29
C ASP A 70 6.09 -20.79 23.64
N ASP A 71 4.84 -20.97 24.06
CA ASP A 71 3.93 -21.95 23.47
C ASP A 71 3.61 -21.60 22.02
N GLU A 72 3.27 -20.34 21.72
CA GLU A 72 3.07 -19.86 20.34
C GLU A 72 4.34 -20.01 19.50
N ALA A 73 5.48 -19.60 20.05
CA ALA A 73 6.76 -19.67 19.33
C ALA A 73 7.09 -21.11 18.90
N ASN A 74 6.87 -22.09 19.81
CA ASN A 74 7.19 -23.49 19.56
C ASN A 74 6.17 -24.22 18.66
N ASN A 75 4.90 -23.79 18.69
CA ASN A 75 3.81 -24.45 17.96
C ASN A 75 3.44 -23.80 16.62
N THR A 76 4.15 -22.74 16.23
CA THR A 76 3.93 -22.01 14.99
C THR A 76 5.17 -22.04 14.11
N ASP A 77 4.97 -22.14 12.82
CA ASP A 77 5.99 -21.91 11.79
C ASP A 77 5.93 -20.44 11.37
N TRP A 78 6.91 -19.66 11.81
CA TRP A 78 6.86 -18.19 11.70
C TRP A 78 7.37 -17.65 10.36
N ASP A 79 7.85 -18.53 9.47
CA ASP A 79 8.51 -18.09 8.24
C ASP A 79 9.73 -17.19 8.52
N THR A 80 10.33 -16.64 7.49
CA THR A 80 11.41 -15.66 7.55
C THR A 80 11.23 -14.60 6.47
N ASN A 81 11.86 -13.46 6.66
CA ASN A 81 12.05 -12.45 5.63
C ASN A 81 13.48 -11.92 5.78
N THR A 82 14.46 -12.75 5.40
CA THR A 82 15.87 -12.36 5.46
C THR A 82 16.17 -11.20 4.52
N GLN A 83 17.33 -10.56 4.67
CA GLN A 83 17.74 -9.51 3.73
C GLN A 83 17.73 -10.02 2.28
N ASP A 84 18.30 -11.19 2.04
CA ASP A 84 18.36 -11.80 0.70
C ASP A 84 16.96 -12.05 0.12
N GLN A 85 16.05 -12.62 0.92
CA GLN A 85 14.65 -12.82 0.51
C GLN A 85 13.96 -11.49 0.18
N TYR A 86 14.20 -10.43 0.98
CA TYR A 86 13.57 -9.16 0.72
C TYR A 86 14.15 -8.48 -0.53
N TYR A 87 15.48 -8.58 -0.76
CA TYR A 87 16.09 -8.13 -2.02
C TYR A 87 15.52 -8.89 -3.21
N ASP A 88 15.50 -10.23 -3.18
CA ASP A 88 14.97 -11.06 -4.26
C ASP A 88 13.53 -10.68 -4.59
N ASP A 89 12.68 -10.55 -3.57
CA ASP A 89 11.28 -10.17 -3.75
C ASP A 89 11.12 -8.78 -4.37
N LEU A 90 11.81 -7.77 -3.82
CA LEU A 90 11.71 -6.39 -4.29
C LEU A 90 12.22 -6.27 -5.73
N TYR A 91 13.39 -6.84 -6.03
CA TYR A 91 13.97 -6.75 -7.37
C TYR A 91 13.13 -7.51 -8.39
N ARG A 92 12.67 -8.72 -8.05
CA ARG A 92 11.82 -9.54 -8.91
C ARG A 92 10.50 -8.84 -9.26
N VAL A 93 9.78 -8.33 -8.28
CA VAL A 93 8.46 -7.70 -8.55
C VAL A 93 8.56 -6.33 -9.21
N THR A 94 9.69 -5.63 -9.07
CA THR A 94 9.95 -4.34 -9.74
C THR A 94 10.65 -4.49 -11.09
N GLY A 95 10.84 -5.72 -11.57
CA GLY A 95 11.53 -5.98 -12.83
C GLY A 95 12.98 -5.51 -12.83
N PHE A 96 13.67 -5.57 -11.68
CA PHE A 96 15.05 -5.11 -11.46
C PHE A 96 15.25 -3.61 -11.75
N ARG A 97 14.20 -2.78 -11.56
CA ARG A 97 14.24 -1.33 -11.79
C ARG A 97 14.38 -0.51 -10.51
N THR A 98 14.16 -1.11 -9.33
CA THR A 98 14.31 -0.40 -8.05
C THR A 98 15.69 0.23 -7.92
N ASP A 99 15.75 1.43 -7.35
CA ASP A 99 17.04 2.10 -7.07
C ASP A 99 17.82 1.30 -6.03
N PRO A 100 19.08 0.90 -6.33
CA PRO A 100 19.85 0.02 -5.45
C PRO A 100 20.13 0.63 -4.06
N ARG A 101 20.40 1.95 -4.02
CA ARG A 101 20.76 2.58 -2.74
C ARG A 101 19.53 2.82 -1.85
N LEU A 102 18.41 3.27 -2.46
CA LEU A 102 17.15 3.40 -1.74
C LEU A 102 16.67 2.05 -1.20
N SER A 103 16.75 0.98 -2.02
CA SER A 103 16.34 -0.36 -1.59
C SER A 103 17.25 -0.91 -0.48
N GLU A 104 18.55 -0.71 -0.58
CA GLU A 104 19.51 -1.11 0.47
C GLU A 104 19.19 -0.46 1.82
N ILE A 105 19.02 0.87 1.85
CA ILE A 105 18.69 1.60 3.08
C ILE A 105 17.35 1.13 3.65
N MET A 106 16.31 1.02 2.80
CA MET A 106 14.99 0.55 3.25
C MET A 106 15.07 -0.84 3.87
N ILE A 107 15.72 -1.78 3.22
CA ILE A 107 15.80 -3.18 3.66
C ILE A 107 16.64 -3.31 4.92
N THR A 108 17.85 -2.77 4.91
CA THR A 108 18.80 -2.93 6.03
C THR A 108 18.34 -2.22 7.30
N GLN A 109 17.61 -1.11 7.18
CA GLN A 109 17.09 -0.36 8.32
C GLN A 109 15.67 -0.76 8.75
N SER A 110 15.02 -1.68 8.04
CA SER A 110 13.60 -2.01 8.24
C SER A 110 13.29 -2.50 9.66
N LEU A 111 14.04 -3.47 10.21
CA LEU A 111 13.81 -3.97 11.58
C LEU A 111 14.03 -2.86 12.63
N GLN A 112 15.08 -2.07 12.47
CA GLN A 112 15.35 -0.94 13.38
C GLN A 112 14.22 0.10 13.35
N ALA A 113 13.65 0.37 12.18
CA ALA A 113 12.50 1.26 12.03
C ALA A 113 11.25 0.70 12.76
N MET A 114 11.02 -0.60 12.72
CA MET A 114 9.92 -1.26 13.44
C MET A 114 10.12 -1.17 14.97
N VAL A 115 11.34 -1.43 15.45
CA VAL A 115 11.69 -1.30 16.88
C VAL A 115 11.51 0.15 17.35
N TRP A 116 11.92 1.11 16.53
CA TRP A 116 11.70 2.53 16.81
C TRP A 116 10.20 2.86 16.90
N LEU A 117 9.36 2.39 15.97
CA LEU A 117 7.91 2.57 16.07
C LEU A 117 7.33 1.98 17.35
N ARG A 118 7.78 0.78 17.77
CA ARG A 118 7.37 0.20 19.06
C ARG A 118 7.74 1.12 20.23
N SER A 119 8.92 1.71 20.21
CA SER A 119 9.35 2.64 21.27
C SER A 119 8.49 3.92 21.35
N LEU A 120 7.84 4.31 20.25
CA LEU A 120 6.86 5.41 20.20
C LEU A 120 5.46 5.00 20.68
N GLY A 121 5.24 3.71 21.00
CA GLY A 121 3.98 3.19 21.49
C GLY A 121 3.13 2.49 20.42
N VAL A 122 3.63 2.32 19.21
CA VAL A 122 2.95 1.50 18.19
C VAL A 122 2.89 0.06 18.67
N ARG A 123 1.69 -0.53 18.65
CA ARG A 123 1.47 -1.92 19.04
C ARG A 123 1.43 -2.81 17.81
N PHE A 124 2.17 -3.91 17.88
CA PHE A 124 2.23 -4.92 16.83
C PHE A 124 1.62 -6.23 17.34
N VAL A 125 1.02 -6.98 16.43
CA VAL A 125 0.43 -8.29 16.68
C VAL A 125 0.76 -9.25 15.54
N PRO A 126 0.74 -10.59 15.77
CA PRO A 126 0.88 -11.54 14.69
C PRO A 126 -0.24 -11.41 13.65
N ASN A 127 0.13 -11.48 12.38
CA ASN A 127 -0.80 -11.32 11.24
C ASN A 127 -1.49 -12.66 10.91
N TYR A 128 -2.31 -13.14 11.83
CA TYR A 128 -3.00 -14.42 11.69
C TYR A 128 -3.98 -14.45 10.52
N ARG A 129 -4.59 -13.32 10.20
CA ARG A 129 -5.69 -13.24 9.23
C ARG A 129 -5.21 -13.24 7.78
N ALA A 130 -4.13 -12.51 7.49
CA ALA A 130 -3.76 -12.21 6.12
C ALA A 130 -2.52 -12.98 5.64
N ALA A 131 -1.68 -13.47 6.55
CA ALA A 131 -0.41 -14.09 6.21
C ALA A 131 -0.18 -15.43 6.91
N SER A 132 -1.22 -16.13 7.37
CA SER A 132 -1.08 -17.47 7.93
C SER A 132 -2.23 -18.40 7.53
N ALA A 133 -1.95 -19.69 7.56
CA ALA A 133 -2.93 -20.76 7.42
C ALA A 133 -2.63 -21.88 8.44
N VAL A 134 -3.65 -22.68 8.79
CA VAL A 134 -3.46 -23.91 9.57
C VAL A 134 -3.36 -25.07 8.58
N VAL A 135 -2.21 -25.77 8.61
CA VAL A 135 -1.92 -26.94 7.77
C VAL A 135 -1.51 -28.07 8.69
N ASP A 136 -2.18 -29.21 8.58
CA ASP A 136 -1.94 -30.39 9.42
C ASP A 136 -1.95 -30.07 10.93
N GLY A 137 -2.88 -29.21 11.36
CA GLY A 137 -3.04 -28.80 12.75
C GLY A 137 -2.00 -27.78 13.25
N ARG A 138 -1.01 -27.43 12.45
CA ARG A 138 0.03 -26.44 12.78
C ARG A 138 -0.20 -25.14 12.02
N ARG A 139 -0.07 -24.01 12.71
CA ARG A 139 -0.12 -22.69 12.06
C ARG A 139 1.18 -22.41 11.33
N ARG A 140 1.07 -21.90 10.10
CA ARG A 140 2.21 -21.49 9.28
C ARG A 140 1.98 -20.08 8.76
N PHE A 141 2.96 -19.21 8.96
CA PHE A 141 3.04 -17.92 8.29
C PHE A 141 3.70 -18.09 6.92
N PHE A 142 3.42 -17.16 6.01
CA PHE A 142 3.98 -17.18 4.66
C PHE A 142 4.14 -15.76 4.09
N GLY A 143 5.05 -15.63 3.12
CA GLY A 143 5.26 -14.39 2.37
C GLY A 143 5.96 -13.29 3.15
N GLY A 144 6.67 -13.62 4.24
CA GLY A 144 7.50 -12.68 5.00
C GLY A 144 6.70 -11.59 5.73
N MET A 145 5.44 -11.89 6.15
CA MET A 145 4.50 -10.90 6.68
C MET A 145 3.91 -11.33 8.04
N ALA A 146 4.76 -11.84 8.94
CA ALA A 146 4.32 -12.42 10.20
C ALA A 146 3.67 -11.43 11.20
N ILE A 147 3.94 -10.13 11.06
CA ILE A 147 3.50 -9.09 12.01
C ILE A 147 2.71 -8.00 11.28
N GLU A 148 1.70 -7.46 11.95
CA GLU A 148 0.94 -6.28 11.53
C GLU A 148 0.73 -5.31 12.70
N VAL A 149 0.39 -4.07 12.39
CA VAL A 149 0.00 -3.07 13.40
C VAL A 149 -1.37 -3.39 13.96
N SER A 150 -1.52 -3.40 15.27
CA SER A 150 -2.81 -3.53 15.94
C SER A 150 -3.74 -2.38 15.55
N GLY A 151 -4.91 -2.69 15.00
CA GLY A 151 -5.85 -1.72 14.46
C GLY A 151 -5.51 -1.24 13.05
N GLY A 152 -4.58 -1.91 12.34
CA GLY A 152 -4.26 -1.62 10.95
C GLY A 152 -3.67 -0.22 10.73
N GLY A 153 -3.95 0.36 9.56
CA GLY A 153 -3.56 1.73 9.24
C GLY A 153 -4.16 2.80 10.16
N PRO A 154 -5.45 2.73 10.52
CA PRO A 154 -6.02 3.63 11.53
C PRO A 154 -5.26 3.57 12.86
N GLY A 155 -4.92 2.37 13.35
CA GLY A 155 -4.11 2.17 14.56
C GLY A 155 -2.73 2.80 14.44
N LEU A 156 -2.01 2.58 13.32
CA LEU A 156 -0.69 3.17 13.09
C LEU A 156 -0.73 4.70 13.20
N VAL A 157 -1.68 5.33 12.50
CA VAL A 157 -1.82 6.80 12.52
C VAL A 157 -2.19 7.28 13.93
N GLN A 158 -3.08 6.58 14.64
CA GLN A 158 -3.48 6.93 16.00
C GLN A 158 -2.30 6.88 16.98
N TYR A 159 -1.47 5.83 16.93
CA TYR A 159 -0.29 5.71 17.80
C TYR A 159 0.74 6.81 17.52
N LEU A 160 1.04 7.06 16.26
CA LEU A 160 2.01 8.09 15.86
C LEU A 160 1.50 9.50 16.15
N ASP A 161 0.20 9.76 15.97
CA ASP A 161 -0.43 11.02 16.30
C ASP A 161 -0.31 11.32 17.81
N ALA A 162 -0.64 10.33 18.65
CA ALA A 162 -0.48 10.44 20.09
C ALA A 162 0.98 10.71 20.51
N ALA A 163 1.94 10.06 19.82
CA ALA A 163 3.37 10.30 20.05
C ALA A 163 3.79 11.72 19.66
N ALA A 164 3.34 12.22 18.50
CA ALA A 164 3.62 13.56 18.02
C ALA A 164 3.08 14.64 18.97
N LEU A 165 1.82 14.50 19.38
CA LEU A 165 1.18 15.43 20.32
C LEU A 165 1.88 15.43 21.69
N LYS A 166 2.26 14.27 22.22
CA LYS A 166 3.02 14.15 23.47
C LYS A 166 4.36 14.88 23.42
N LYS A 167 4.97 14.98 22.24
CA LYS A 167 6.25 15.66 22.00
C LYS A 167 6.10 17.16 21.72
N GLY A 168 4.88 17.69 21.75
CA GLY A 168 4.58 19.10 21.53
C GLY A 168 4.73 19.55 20.08
N ILE A 169 4.55 18.63 19.11
CA ILE A 169 4.49 18.98 17.69
C ILE A 169 3.17 19.69 17.43
N GLU A 170 3.23 20.87 16.81
CA GLU A 170 2.06 21.67 16.46
C GLU A 170 1.46 21.16 15.14
N ILE A 171 0.15 20.82 15.12
CA ILE A 171 -0.53 20.31 13.92
C ILE A 171 -1.61 21.30 13.50
N PHE A 172 -1.50 21.83 12.28
CA PHE A 172 -2.46 22.75 11.67
C PHE A 172 -3.33 21.98 10.68
N TYR A 173 -4.55 21.66 11.08
CA TYR A 173 -5.54 20.99 10.22
C TYR A 173 -6.20 21.98 9.27
N GLU A 174 -6.87 21.47 8.22
CA GLU A 174 -7.53 22.26 7.17
C GLU A 174 -6.59 23.34 6.59
N THR A 175 -5.28 23.04 6.61
CA THR A 175 -4.21 23.95 6.23
C THR A 175 -3.45 23.35 5.05
N ARG A 176 -3.92 23.66 3.85
CA ARG A 176 -3.42 23.10 2.59
C ARG A 176 -2.21 23.89 2.10
N ALA A 177 -1.04 23.27 2.04
CA ALA A 177 0.14 23.84 1.40
C ALA A 177 -0.10 24.03 -0.11
N VAL A 178 0.26 25.19 -0.66
CA VAL A 178 -0.03 25.56 -2.05
C VAL A 178 1.20 25.96 -2.86
N SER A 179 2.25 26.44 -2.21
CA SER A 179 3.55 26.75 -2.83
C SER A 179 4.67 26.75 -1.81
N LEU A 180 5.90 26.48 -2.28
CA LEU A 180 7.11 26.69 -1.48
C LEU A 180 7.48 28.18 -1.50
N ILE A 181 8.00 28.68 -0.38
CA ILE A 181 8.67 29.98 -0.32
C ILE A 181 10.14 29.71 -0.68
N TYR A 182 10.52 30.05 -1.92
CA TYR A 182 11.84 29.79 -2.49
C TYR A 182 12.45 31.12 -2.96
N ASP A 183 13.69 31.41 -2.57
CA ASP A 183 14.38 32.69 -2.92
C ASP A 183 15.30 32.58 -4.15
N GLY A 184 15.34 31.40 -4.78
CA GLY A 184 16.23 31.10 -5.90
C GLY A 184 17.44 30.25 -5.49
N GLU A 185 17.75 30.17 -4.19
CA GLU A 185 18.87 29.40 -3.66
C GLU A 185 18.41 28.34 -2.64
N ARG A 186 17.45 28.69 -1.77
CA ARG A 186 16.95 27.76 -0.73
C ARG A 186 15.45 27.91 -0.47
N VAL A 187 14.86 26.86 0.09
CA VAL A 187 13.49 26.88 0.59
C VAL A 187 13.47 27.47 2.00
N LEU A 188 12.57 28.45 2.21
CA LEU A 188 12.42 29.24 3.44
C LEU A 188 11.08 28.98 4.16
N GLY A 189 10.25 28.07 3.63
CA GLY A 189 8.95 27.75 4.18
C GLY A 189 7.92 27.39 3.13
N VAL A 190 6.63 27.47 3.50
CA VAL A 190 5.49 27.18 2.63
C VAL A 190 4.45 28.30 2.72
N GLN A 191 3.77 28.56 1.61
CA GLN A 191 2.47 29.24 1.62
C GLN A 191 1.38 28.19 1.75
N ALA A 192 0.45 28.38 2.67
CA ALA A 192 -0.66 27.48 2.88
C ALA A 192 -1.98 28.23 2.98
N LYS A 193 -3.05 27.56 2.54
CA LYS A 193 -4.42 28.09 2.55
C LYS A 193 -5.19 27.47 3.72
N HIS A 194 -5.71 28.34 4.60
CA HIS A 194 -6.59 27.98 5.70
C HIS A 194 -7.81 28.90 5.69
N ALA A 195 -9.01 28.35 5.82
CA ALA A 195 -10.28 29.09 5.80
C ALA A 195 -10.38 30.12 4.64
N GLY A 196 -9.91 29.74 3.44
CA GLY A 196 -9.93 30.58 2.25
C GLY A 196 -8.81 31.60 2.14
N LYS A 197 -8.00 31.81 3.19
CA LYS A 197 -6.89 32.76 3.21
C LYS A 197 -5.55 32.08 3.06
N VAL A 198 -4.64 32.69 2.29
CA VAL A 198 -3.26 32.21 2.16
C VAL A 198 -2.40 32.92 3.22
N ALA A 199 -1.59 32.14 3.92
CA ALA A 199 -0.61 32.63 4.91
C ALA A 199 0.75 32.00 4.66
N GLU A 200 1.82 32.68 5.05
CA GLU A 200 3.18 32.17 5.02
C GLU A 200 3.52 31.46 6.34
N TYR A 201 4.09 30.28 6.23
CA TYR A 201 4.68 29.51 7.31
C TYR A 201 6.17 29.39 7.03
N ARG A 202 7.02 30.11 7.79
CA ARG A 202 8.46 30.14 7.58
C ARG A 202 9.18 29.13 8.47
N ALA A 203 10.21 28.48 7.90
CA ALA A 203 11.03 27.51 8.59
C ALA A 203 12.44 27.40 8.00
N GLY A 204 13.38 26.88 8.77
CA GLY A 204 14.73 26.56 8.31
C GLY A 204 14.77 25.39 7.33
N ALA A 205 13.80 24.45 7.42
CA ALA A 205 13.63 23.34 6.50
C ALA A 205 12.15 22.95 6.32
N VAL A 206 11.82 22.42 5.14
CA VAL A 206 10.51 21.88 4.76
C VAL A 206 10.65 20.42 4.37
N ILE A 207 9.81 19.55 4.93
CA ILE A 207 9.70 18.15 4.56
C ILE A 207 8.35 17.94 3.87
N LEU A 208 8.37 17.56 2.59
CA LEU A 208 7.17 17.20 1.85
C LEU A 208 6.90 15.70 2.05
N ALA A 209 5.79 15.35 2.71
CA ALA A 209 5.37 13.97 2.97
C ALA A 209 3.83 13.84 2.87
N CYS A 210 3.27 14.46 1.83
CA CYS A 210 1.83 14.62 1.63
C CYS A 210 1.26 13.69 0.53
N GLY A 211 1.94 12.57 0.24
CA GLY A 211 1.44 11.53 -0.67
C GLY A 211 1.63 11.85 -2.15
N GLY A 212 1.05 11.00 -2.99
CA GLY A 212 1.13 11.10 -4.44
C GLY A 212 -0.01 11.89 -5.08
N PHE A 213 -0.46 11.40 -6.26
CA PHE A 213 -1.51 12.07 -7.04
C PHE A 213 -2.68 11.16 -7.42
N GLU A 214 -2.85 10.03 -6.74
CA GLU A 214 -3.88 9.03 -7.05
C GLU A 214 -5.31 9.55 -6.89
N ALA A 215 -5.53 10.61 -6.12
CA ALA A 215 -6.84 11.27 -6.00
C ALA A 215 -7.11 12.32 -7.10
N ASN A 216 -6.09 12.69 -7.89
CA ASN A 216 -6.21 13.70 -8.94
C ASN A 216 -6.55 13.08 -10.30
N PRO A 217 -7.80 13.19 -10.81
CA PRO A 217 -8.19 12.55 -12.06
C PRO A 217 -7.43 13.10 -13.28
N GLU A 218 -7.10 14.39 -13.30
CA GLU A 218 -6.34 15.01 -14.39
C GLU A 218 -4.90 14.46 -14.42
N TRP A 219 -4.23 14.33 -13.26
CA TRP A 219 -2.89 13.76 -13.20
C TRP A 219 -2.88 12.25 -13.46
N ARG A 220 -3.92 11.53 -13.06
CA ARG A 220 -4.06 10.11 -13.44
C ARG A 220 -4.13 9.96 -14.96
N THR A 221 -4.95 10.75 -15.65
CA THR A 221 -5.00 10.73 -17.12
C THR A 221 -3.66 11.09 -17.74
N ARG A 222 -3.01 12.14 -17.24
CA ARG A 222 -1.73 12.65 -17.75
C ARG A 222 -0.58 11.64 -17.61
N TYR A 223 -0.41 11.05 -16.45
CA TYR A 223 0.74 10.21 -16.13
C TYR A 223 0.47 8.71 -16.24
N LEU A 224 -0.72 8.26 -15.89
CA LEU A 224 -1.07 6.85 -15.89
C LEU A 224 -1.72 6.40 -17.21
N GLY A 225 -2.23 7.34 -18.00
CA GLY A 225 -2.85 7.11 -19.30
C GLY A 225 -4.36 7.33 -19.33
N PRO A 226 -4.96 7.35 -20.54
CA PRO A 226 -6.40 7.54 -20.74
C PRO A 226 -7.23 6.49 -20.01
N GLY A 227 -8.35 6.92 -19.41
CA GLY A 227 -9.29 6.07 -18.69
C GLY A 227 -9.00 5.97 -17.18
N TRP A 228 -7.78 6.30 -16.71
CA TRP A 228 -7.43 6.21 -15.30
C TRP A 228 -8.16 7.22 -14.42
N GLU A 229 -8.73 8.27 -14.98
CA GLU A 229 -9.63 9.19 -14.28
C GLU A 229 -10.89 8.50 -13.73
N LEU A 230 -11.27 7.34 -14.31
CA LEU A 230 -12.45 6.58 -13.92
C LEU A 230 -12.19 5.58 -12.79
N ALA A 231 -10.92 5.33 -12.43
CA ALA A 231 -10.58 4.39 -11.37
C ALA A 231 -11.03 4.93 -10.00
N LYS A 232 -11.56 4.03 -9.16
CA LYS A 232 -11.83 4.36 -7.75
C LYS A 232 -10.53 4.52 -6.98
N VAL A 233 -10.54 5.35 -5.95
CA VAL A 233 -9.40 5.57 -5.07
C VAL A 233 -9.58 4.77 -3.78
N ARG A 234 -8.67 3.81 -3.54
CA ARG A 234 -8.54 3.15 -2.26
C ARG A 234 -7.67 4.01 -1.35
N GLY A 235 -8.22 5.10 -0.86
CA GLY A 235 -7.44 6.07 -0.08
C GLY A 235 -8.16 7.39 0.09
N THR A 236 -7.40 8.35 0.62
CA THR A 236 -7.89 9.70 0.86
C THR A 236 -8.15 10.48 -0.43
N ARG A 237 -9.11 11.39 -0.39
CA ARG A 237 -9.38 12.36 -1.46
C ARG A 237 -8.37 13.52 -1.52
N PHE A 238 -7.41 13.58 -0.60
CA PHE A 238 -6.49 14.71 -0.45
C PHE A 238 -5.15 14.52 -1.16
N ASN A 239 -4.80 13.34 -1.65
CA ASN A 239 -3.55 13.08 -2.39
C ASN A 239 -3.68 13.55 -3.85
N MET A 240 -3.60 14.86 -4.06
CA MET A 240 -3.85 15.53 -5.32
C MET A 240 -2.58 15.92 -6.11
N GLY A 241 -1.39 15.56 -5.58
CA GLY A 241 -0.11 15.85 -6.23
C GLY A 241 0.48 17.24 -5.94
N GLU A 242 -0.14 18.01 -5.00
CA GLU A 242 0.31 19.39 -4.76
C GLU A 242 1.76 19.44 -4.25
N GLY A 243 2.18 18.52 -3.38
CA GLY A 243 3.57 18.48 -2.90
C GLY A 243 4.57 18.22 -4.01
N LEU A 244 4.26 17.27 -4.89
CA LEU A 244 5.07 17.00 -6.08
C LEU A 244 5.15 18.24 -6.97
N LYS A 245 4.00 18.87 -7.25
CA LYS A 245 3.94 20.09 -8.06
C LYS A 245 4.80 21.21 -7.46
N MET A 246 4.67 21.49 -6.16
CA MET A 246 5.44 22.53 -5.49
C MET A 246 6.96 22.33 -5.62
N ALA A 247 7.43 21.08 -5.51
CA ALA A 247 8.84 20.75 -5.68
C ALA A 247 9.29 20.90 -7.16
N LEU A 248 8.49 20.39 -8.10
CA LEU A 248 8.80 20.47 -9.53
C LEU A 248 8.82 21.92 -10.03
N ASP A 249 7.95 22.79 -9.50
CA ASP A 249 7.89 24.21 -9.86
C ASP A 249 9.18 24.99 -9.53
N ILE A 250 9.99 24.50 -8.58
CA ILE A 250 11.29 25.07 -8.21
C ILE A 250 12.49 24.29 -8.77
N GLY A 251 12.27 23.35 -9.70
CA GLY A 251 13.31 22.61 -10.40
C GLY A 251 13.74 21.29 -9.75
N ALA A 252 12.96 20.73 -8.82
CA ALA A 252 13.24 19.39 -8.29
C ALA A 252 13.21 18.33 -9.39
N CYS A 253 14.10 17.32 -9.29
CA CYS A 253 14.22 16.25 -10.26
C CYS A 253 13.08 15.21 -10.10
N PRO A 254 12.20 15.01 -11.11
CA PRO A 254 11.26 13.91 -11.13
C PRO A 254 12.01 12.58 -11.25
N TYR A 255 11.61 11.57 -10.51
CA TYR A 255 12.27 10.27 -10.50
C TYR A 255 11.30 9.10 -10.36
N GLY A 256 11.72 7.92 -10.81
CA GLY A 256 10.97 6.69 -10.67
C GLY A 256 9.92 6.46 -11.76
N ASN A 257 8.95 5.60 -11.47
CA ASN A 257 7.97 5.11 -12.43
C ASN A 257 6.69 5.98 -12.43
N TRP A 258 6.74 7.13 -13.09
CA TRP A 258 5.61 8.09 -13.14
C TRP A 258 4.34 7.54 -13.78
N SER A 259 4.44 6.55 -14.65
CA SER A 259 3.28 5.83 -15.19
C SER A 259 2.88 4.61 -14.38
N GLY A 260 3.63 4.31 -13.32
CA GLY A 260 3.40 3.17 -12.44
C GLY A 260 2.51 3.51 -11.25
N ARG A 261 1.82 2.50 -10.76
CA ARG A 261 0.84 2.64 -9.67
C ARG A 261 0.58 1.31 -8.99
N HIS A 262 0.13 1.39 -7.77
CA HIS A 262 -0.43 0.28 -7.02
C HIS A 262 -1.94 0.26 -7.21
N VAL A 263 -2.47 -0.83 -7.76
CA VAL A 263 -3.91 -0.98 -8.02
C VAL A 263 -4.38 -2.34 -7.55
N THR A 264 -5.35 -2.35 -6.66
CA THR A 264 -5.89 -3.59 -6.09
C THR A 264 -7.28 -3.91 -6.63
N SER A 265 -7.68 -5.19 -6.55
CA SER A 265 -9.06 -5.59 -6.77
C SER A 265 -9.94 -5.00 -5.66
N TRP A 266 -10.95 -4.24 -6.06
CA TRP A 266 -11.76 -3.41 -5.19
C TRP A 266 -13.26 -3.66 -5.42
N GLU A 267 -14.08 -3.47 -4.40
CA GLU A 267 -15.54 -3.60 -4.53
C GLU A 267 -16.08 -2.70 -5.66
N ARG A 268 -16.86 -3.27 -6.59
CA ARG A 268 -17.41 -2.55 -7.75
C ARG A 268 -18.21 -1.31 -7.38
N HIS A 269 -19.02 -1.39 -6.33
CA HIS A 269 -19.90 -0.34 -5.88
C HIS A 269 -19.36 0.46 -4.69
N ALA A 270 -18.07 0.33 -4.37
CA ALA A 270 -17.42 1.19 -3.38
C ALA A 270 -17.55 2.67 -3.75
N PRO A 271 -17.50 3.59 -2.77
CA PRO A 271 -17.40 5.03 -3.03
C PRO A 271 -16.22 5.38 -3.95
N GLU A 272 -16.25 6.59 -4.53
CA GLU A 272 -15.17 7.11 -5.39
C GLU A 272 -13.83 7.17 -4.64
N PHE A 273 -13.86 7.63 -3.39
CA PHE A 273 -12.71 7.67 -2.47
C PHE A 273 -12.92 6.71 -1.30
N GLY A 274 -11.85 6.41 -0.59
CA GLY A 274 -11.90 5.59 0.62
C GLY A 274 -12.82 6.21 1.67
N ASP A 275 -13.62 5.36 2.30
CA ASP A 275 -14.48 5.71 3.42
C ASP A 275 -14.01 4.94 4.65
N LEU A 276 -13.58 5.66 5.69
CA LEU A 276 -13.08 5.07 6.94
C LEU A 276 -14.14 4.27 7.71
N ALA A 277 -15.44 4.56 7.49
CA ALA A 277 -16.53 3.79 8.09
C ALA A 277 -16.68 2.38 7.48
N LEU A 278 -16.21 2.20 6.23
CA LEU A 278 -16.22 0.91 5.55
C LEU A 278 -14.95 0.09 5.84
N ASP A 279 -13.91 0.70 6.40
CA ASP A 279 -12.62 0.08 6.70
C ASP A 279 -12.11 -0.78 5.54
N HIS A 280 -11.83 -2.07 5.78
CA HIS A 280 -11.36 -3.02 4.78
C HIS A 280 -12.48 -3.75 4.02
N ALA A 281 -13.75 -3.41 4.25
CA ALA A 281 -14.90 -4.12 3.67
C ALA A 281 -14.93 -4.15 2.11
N CYS A 282 -14.26 -3.19 1.48
CA CYS A 282 -14.18 -3.11 0.01
C CYS A 282 -13.06 -3.95 -0.62
N HIS A 283 -12.18 -4.60 0.15
CA HIS A 283 -11.09 -5.43 -0.38
C HIS A 283 -11.61 -6.72 -1.03
N ARG A 284 -10.99 -7.12 -2.16
CA ARG A 284 -11.29 -8.37 -2.88
C ARG A 284 -10.01 -9.12 -3.19
N HIS A 285 -9.29 -9.58 -2.13
CA HIS A 285 -7.93 -10.12 -2.22
C HIS A 285 -7.84 -11.66 -2.24
N ASN A 286 -8.98 -12.38 -2.18
CA ASN A 286 -8.99 -13.85 -2.27
C ASN A 286 -8.98 -14.38 -3.71
N TYR A 287 -8.72 -13.54 -4.71
CA TYR A 287 -8.64 -13.95 -6.11
C TYR A 287 -7.71 -15.17 -6.36
N PRO A 288 -6.63 -15.45 -5.61
CA PRO A 288 -5.84 -16.67 -5.84
C PRO A 288 -6.67 -17.95 -5.74
N LEU A 289 -7.74 -17.94 -4.95
CA LEU A 289 -8.64 -19.08 -4.78
C LEU A 289 -9.86 -19.03 -5.73
N SER A 290 -10.00 -17.99 -6.56
CA SER A 290 -11.14 -17.78 -7.46
C SER A 290 -10.82 -18.12 -8.91
N LEU A 291 -11.86 -18.03 -9.76
CA LEU A 291 -11.74 -17.70 -11.18
C LEU A 291 -12.12 -16.23 -11.36
N MET A 292 -11.24 -15.43 -11.97
CA MET A 292 -11.54 -14.04 -12.32
C MET A 292 -12.15 -13.98 -13.72
N ILE A 293 -13.43 -13.60 -13.78
CA ILE A 293 -14.26 -13.65 -15.00
C ILE A 293 -14.60 -12.23 -15.44
N ASN A 294 -14.28 -11.87 -16.68
CA ASN A 294 -14.61 -10.58 -17.29
C ASN A 294 -16.02 -10.58 -17.94
N ALA A 295 -16.41 -9.46 -18.54
CA ALA A 295 -17.71 -9.31 -19.23
C ALA A 295 -17.95 -10.32 -20.35
N ASP A 296 -16.90 -10.78 -21.06
CA ASP A 296 -17.01 -11.82 -22.09
C ASP A 296 -17.22 -13.23 -21.51
N GLY A 297 -17.22 -13.38 -20.20
CA GLY A 297 -17.26 -14.68 -19.52
C GLY A 297 -15.91 -15.41 -19.54
N LYS A 298 -14.78 -14.72 -19.72
CA LYS A 298 -13.44 -15.30 -19.86
C LYS A 298 -12.56 -15.00 -18.67
N ARG A 299 -11.65 -15.91 -18.36
CA ARG A 299 -10.48 -15.65 -17.50
C ARG A 299 -9.45 -14.82 -18.29
N PHE A 300 -8.70 -13.98 -17.59
CA PHE A 300 -7.74 -13.05 -18.21
C PHE A 300 -6.39 -12.95 -17.48
N VAL A 301 -6.26 -13.59 -16.32
CA VAL A 301 -5.01 -13.66 -15.53
C VAL A 301 -4.76 -15.07 -15.02
N ASP A 302 -3.52 -15.34 -14.62
CA ASP A 302 -3.17 -16.47 -13.76
C ASP A 302 -3.42 -16.05 -12.31
N GLU A 303 -4.58 -16.37 -11.76
CA GLU A 303 -4.95 -16.01 -10.38
C GLU A 303 -4.02 -16.66 -9.35
N GLY A 304 -3.46 -17.82 -9.69
CA GLY A 304 -2.56 -18.60 -8.87
C GLY A 304 -1.07 -18.40 -9.14
N ALA A 305 -0.67 -17.33 -9.84
CA ALA A 305 0.73 -17.10 -10.20
C ALA A 305 1.66 -16.98 -9.00
N GLU A 306 1.18 -16.41 -7.89
CA GLU A 306 1.98 -16.16 -6.69
C GLU A 306 1.05 -15.91 -5.48
N PHE A 307 1.59 -15.91 -4.27
CA PHE A 307 0.87 -15.39 -3.11
C PHE A 307 0.36 -13.96 -3.37
N TYR A 308 -0.84 -13.66 -2.86
CA TYR A 308 -1.49 -12.38 -3.15
C TYR A 308 -0.63 -11.15 -2.83
N GLY A 309 0.25 -11.24 -1.83
CA GLY A 309 1.15 -10.14 -1.44
C GLY A 309 2.14 -9.70 -2.52
N TYR A 310 2.34 -10.49 -3.57
CA TYR A 310 3.21 -10.18 -4.71
C TYR A 310 2.45 -9.89 -6.00
N THR A 311 1.12 -10.00 -6.00
CA THR A 311 0.31 -9.77 -7.21
C THR A 311 -0.79 -8.73 -7.01
N TYR A 312 -1.23 -8.48 -5.77
CA TYR A 312 -2.40 -7.65 -5.49
C TYR A 312 -2.23 -6.19 -5.95
N ALA A 313 -1.00 -5.69 -5.96
CA ALA A 313 -0.70 -4.32 -6.38
C ALA A 313 -0.82 -4.08 -7.89
N LYS A 314 -0.86 -5.16 -8.69
CA LYS A 314 -1.00 -5.09 -10.15
C LYS A 314 -2.30 -5.69 -10.69
N TYR A 315 -2.94 -6.62 -9.98
CA TYR A 315 -4.11 -7.33 -10.53
C TYR A 315 -5.38 -6.49 -10.59
N GLY A 316 -5.46 -5.42 -9.80
CA GLY A 316 -6.50 -4.41 -10.01
C GLY A 316 -6.38 -3.71 -11.38
N GLU A 317 -5.15 -3.48 -11.86
CA GLU A 317 -4.93 -2.97 -13.21
C GLU A 317 -5.39 -3.97 -14.29
N GLU A 318 -5.14 -5.26 -14.10
CA GLU A 318 -5.60 -6.29 -15.03
C GLU A 318 -7.14 -6.36 -15.09
N VAL A 319 -7.83 -6.13 -13.97
CA VAL A 319 -9.29 -5.94 -13.95
C VAL A 319 -9.69 -4.68 -14.72
N PHE A 320 -8.98 -3.59 -14.52
CA PHE A 320 -9.28 -2.30 -15.15
C PHE A 320 -9.12 -2.32 -16.68
N LYS A 321 -8.26 -3.19 -17.20
CA LYS A 321 -8.07 -3.41 -18.66
C LYS A 321 -9.21 -4.22 -19.29
N GLN A 322 -10.08 -4.86 -18.50
CA GLN A 322 -11.16 -5.67 -19.02
C GLN A 322 -12.32 -4.82 -19.56
N PRO A 323 -13.15 -5.35 -20.48
CA PRO A 323 -14.35 -4.65 -20.92
C PRO A 323 -15.18 -4.17 -19.74
N GLU A 324 -15.64 -2.91 -19.80
CA GLU A 324 -16.42 -2.22 -18.76
C GLU A 324 -15.68 -2.06 -17.40
N GLN A 325 -14.37 -2.35 -17.34
CA GLN A 325 -13.48 -2.16 -16.18
C GLN A 325 -13.93 -2.91 -14.93
N PHE A 326 -14.47 -4.13 -15.11
CA PHE A 326 -14.86 -4.99 -14.02
C PHE A 326 -14.51 -6.46 -14.25
N ALA A 327 -14.58 -7.23 -13.17
CA ALA A 327 -14.58 -8.69 -13.20
C ALA A 327 -15.45 -9.24 -12.07
N TRP A 328 -15.75 -10.52 -12.12
CA TRP A 328 -16.31 -11.29 -11.01
C TRP A 328 -15.29 -12.31 -10.52
N GLN A 329 -15.10 -12.38 -9.21
CA GLN A 329 -14.33 -13.44 -8.55
C GLN A 329 -15.30 -14.56 -8.18
N VAL A 330 -15.13 -15.74 -8.78
CA VAL A 330 -16.06 -16.86 -8.63
C VAL A 330 -15.44 -17.96 -7.78
N PHE A 331 -16.17 -18.43 -6.78
CA PHE A 331 -15.77 -19.43 -5.80
C PHE A 331 -16.81 -20.54 -5.69
N ASP A 332 -16.40 -21.71 -5.20
CA ASP A 332 -17.32 -22.79 -4.81
C ASP A 332 -17.22 -23.12 -3.31
N ALA A 333 -18.07 -24.04 -2.85
CA ALA A 333 -18.18 -24.38 -1.43
C ALA A 333 -16.87 -24.85 -0.80
N LYS A 334 -15.93 -25.39 -1.57
CA LYS A 334 -14.64 -25.89 -1.05
C LYS A 334 -13.75 -24.78 -0.52
N VAL A 335 -13.82 -23.58 -1.12
CA VAL A 335 -12.94 -22.44 -0.76
C VAL A 335 -13.66 -21.30 -0.07
N ILE A 336 -15.01 -21.23 -0.12
CA ILE A 336 -15.81 -20.19 0.58
C ILE A 336 -15.45 -20.06 2.07
N PRO A 337 -15.22 -21.16 2.84
CA PRO A 337 -14.82 -21.05 4.24
C PRO A 337 -13.43 -20.41 4.48
N LEU A 338 -12.60 -20.33 3.43
CA LEU A 338 -11.27 -19.73 3.47
C LEU A 338 -11.28 -18.24 3.12
N LEU A 339 -12.43 -17.70 2.70
CA LEU A 339 -12.55 -16.30 2.34
C LEU A 339 -12.41 -15.41 3.57
N ARG A 340 -11.78 -14.26 3.37
CA ARG A 340 -11.61 -13.26 4.42
C ARG A 340 -12.96 -12.64 4.83
N PRO A 341 -13.06 -12.09 6.06
CA PRO A 341 -14.31 -11.52 6.59
C PRO A 341 -14.96 -10.48 5.68
N GLU A 342 -14.20 -9.70 4.93
CA GLU A 342 -14.70 -8.68 4.01
C GLU A 342 -15.59 -9.23 2.88
N TYR A 343 -15.47 -10.53 2.53
CA TYR A 343 -16.35 -11.19 1.56
C TYR A 343 -17.73 -11.52 2.17
N HIS A 344 -17.80 -11.73 3.47
CA HIS A 344 -19.05 -12.07 4.18
C HIS A 344 -19.80 -10.83 4.67
N GLY A 345 -19.22 -9.64 4.50
CA GLY A 345 -19.80 -8.36 4.94
C GLY A 345 -20.95 -7.88 4.03
N LYS A 346 -21.75 -6.95 4.55
CA LYS A 346 -22.89 -6.35 3.84
C LYS A 346 -22.49 -5.47 2.64
N VAL A 347 -21.23 -5.02 2.60
CA VAL A 347 -20.68 -4.14 1.52
C VAL A 347 -20.40 -4.94 0.25
N ALA A 348 -20.16 -6.26 0.39
CA ALA A 348 -19.81 -7.10 -0.74
C ALA A 348 -21.00 -7.28 -1.70
N THR A 349 -20.82 -6.85 -2.95
CA THR A 349 -21.74 -7.18 -4.04
C THR A 349 -21.56 -8.64 -4.41
N ARG A 350 -22.44 -9.49 -3.87
CA ARG A 350 -22.37 -10.94 -3.95
C ARG A 350 -23.62 -11.53 -4.59
N VAL A 351 -23.44 -12.51 -5.45
CA VAL A 351 -24.50 -13.41 -5.93
C VAL A 351 -24.18 -14.86 -5.55
N THR A 352 -25.21 -15.63 -5.22
CA THR A 352 -25.11 -17.05 -4.79
C THR A 352 -26.05 -17.90 -5.61
N ALA A 353 -25.63 -19.11 -6.00
CA ALA A 353 -26.44 -20.06 -6.78
C ALA A 353 -26.10 -21.52 -6.45
N GLN A 354 -27.03 -22.42 -6.76
CA GLN A 354 -26.85 -23.87 -6.62
C GLN A 354 -26.32 -24.52 -7.91
N THR A 355 -26.45 -23.84 -9.04
CA THR A 355 -25.90 -24.31 -10.33
C THR A 355 -25.09 -23.21 -10.98
N LEU A 356 -24.20 -23.60 -11.88
CA LEU A 356 -23.37 -22.63 -12.65
C LEU A 356 -24.23 -21.84 -13.65
N GLU A 357 -25.29 -22.44 -14.18
CA GLU A 357 -26.25 -21.79 -15.08
C GLU A 357 -27.02 -20.69 -14.35
N GLU A 358 -27.48 -20.97 -13.13
CA GLU A 358 -28.13 -19.99 -12.25
C GLU A 358 -27.15 -18.85 -11.91
N LEU A 359 -25.91 -19.18 -11.57
CA LEU A 359 -24.87 -18.18 -11.26
C LEU A 359 -24.62 -17.28 -12.47
N ALA A 360 -24.48 -17.87 -13.66
CA ALA A 360 -24.26 -17.15 -14.91
C ALA A 360 -25.35 -16.11 -15.19
N GLY A 361 -26.62 -16.45 -14.88
CA GLY A 361 -27.75 -15.53 -15.04
C GLY A 361 -27.80 -14.41 -13.98
N LYS A 362 -27.09 -14.56 -12.85
CA LYS A 362 -27.06 -13.59 -11.77
C LYS A 362 -25.85 -12.64 -11.83
N MET A 363 -24.79 -13.00 -12.52
CA MET A 363 -23.60 -12.15 -12.69
C MET A 363 -23.89 -11.05 -13.71
N GLU A 364 -24.26 -9.87 -13.23
CA GLU A 364 -24.56 -8.71 -14.06
C GLU A 364 -23.39 -8.37 -14.99
N GLY A 365 -23.69 -8.10 -16.26
CA GLY A 365 -22.71 -7.68 -17.28
C GLY A 365 -21.84 -8.81 -17.85
N VAL A 366 -22.01 -10.06 -17.43
CA VAL A 366 -21.22 -11.21 -17.91
C VAL A 366 -21.98 -11.97 -19.00
N ASN A 367 -21.28 -12.37 -20.05
CA ASN A 367 -21.79 -13.30 -21.06
C ASN A 367 -21.98 -14.71 -20.44
N PRO A 368 -23.22 -15.22 -20.26
CA PRO A 368 -23.47 -16.49 -19.59
C PRO A 368 -22.88 -17.70 -20.33
N GLU A 369 -22.99 -17.73 -21.67
CA GLU A 369 -22.45 -18.84 -22.48
C GLU A 369 -20.93 -18.88 -22.44
N GLY A 370 -20.29 -17.69 -22.50
CA GLY A 370 -18.84 -17.53 -22.34
C GLY A 370 -18.36 -18.04 -20.99
N PHE A 371 -19.05 -17.68 -19.90
CA PHE A 371 -18.73 -18.15 -18.56
C PHE A 371 -18.85 -19.68 -18.43
N LEU A 372 -19.96 -20.26 -18.84
CA LEU A 372 -20.18 -21.71 -18.77
C LEU A 372 -19.15 -22.49 -19.62
N LYS A 373 -18.79 -21.97 -20.79
CA LYS A 373 -17.69 -22.53 -21.59
C LYS A 373 -16.37 -22.48 -20.85
N THR A 374 -16.01 -21.31 -20.31
CA THR A 374 -14.76 -21.10 -19.55
C THR A 374 -14.64 -22.04 -18.36
N VAL A 375 -15.73 -22.23 -17.58
CA VAL A 375 -15.71 -23.14 -16.43
C VAL A 375 -15.54 -24.60 -16.87
N ARG A 376 -16.22 -25.05 -17.92
CA ARG A 376 -16.04 -26.41 -18.45
C ARG A 376 -14.59 -26.68 -18.89
N GLU A 377 -14.00 -25.75 -19.65
CA GLU A 377 -12.61 -25.84 -20.12
C GLU A 377 -11.62 -25.83 -18.94
N PHE A 378 -11.84 -24.96 -17.98
CA PHE A 378 -11.02 -24.88 -16.76
C PHE A 378 -11.09 -26.20 -15.96
N ASN A 379 -12.29 -26.70 -15.66
CA ASN A 379 -12.47 -27.92 -14.87
C ASN A 379 -11.84 -29.15 -15.56
N ALA A 380 -11.87 -29.21 -16.89
CA ALA A 380 -11.22 -30.27 -17.65
C ALA A 380 -9.69 -30.18 -17.64
N ALA A 381 -9.14 -28.96 -17.48
CA ALA A 381 -7.71 -28.68 -17.53
C ALA A 381 -7.00 -28.85 -16.17
N VAL A 382 -7.76 -28.89 -15.06
CA VAL A 382 -7.19 -29.00 -13.70
C VAL A 382 -6.50 -30.37 -13.51
N ARG A 383 -5.27 -30.36 -12.97
CA ARG A 383 -4.57 -31.56 -12.53
C ARG A 383 -5.27 -32.15 -11.31
N LYS A 384 -5.46 -33.47 -11.29
CA LYS A 384 -6.17 -34.18 -10.22
C LYS A 384 -5.24 -34.95 -9.27
N ASP A 385 -3.95 -34.98 -9.56
CA ASP A 385 -2.92 -35.73 -8.85
C ASP A 385 -2.17 -34.91 -7.79
N ILE A 386 -2.47 -33.60 -7.66
CA ILE A 386 -1.83 -32.70 -6.72
C ILE A 386 -2.85 -32.31 -5.65
N PRO A 387 -2.56 -32.46 -4.35
CA PRO A 387 -3.45 -32.06 -3.28
C PRO A 387 -3.45 -30.52 -3.12
N PHE A 388 -4.61 -29.96 -2.82
CA PHE A 388 -4.76 -28.54 -2.53
C PHE A 388 -4.11 -28.18 -1.18
N ASN A 389 -3.28 -27.13 -1.16
CA ASN A 389 -2.71 -26.58 0.05
C ASN A 389 -2.59 -25.04 -0.04
N PRO A 390 -3.47 -24.28 0.64
CA PRO A 390 -3.47 -22.82 0.56
C PRO A 390 -2.26 -22.15 1.27
N GLY A 391 -1.50 -22.89 2.08
CA GLY A 391 -0.35 -22.36 2.83
C GLY A 391 0.98 -22.38 2.06
N ILE A 392 1.01 -23.00 0.88
CA ILE A 392 2.20 -23.04 0.00
C ILE A 392 1.78 -22.80 -1.45
N LYS A 393 2.74 -22.55 -2.32
CA LYS A 393 2.52 -22.67 -3.77
C LYS A 393 2.48 -24.17 -4.08
N ASP A 394 1.28 -24.72 -4.16
CA ASP A 394 1.06 -26.18 -4.17
C ASP A 394 1.29 -26.84 -5.53
N GLY A 395 1.41 -26.04 -6.61
CA GLY A 395 1.55 -26.56 -7.96
C GLY A 395 0.28 -27.23 -8.52
N LEU A 396 -0.86 -27.18 -7.79
CA LEU A 396 -2.15 -27.60 -8.30
C LEU A 396 -2.58 -26.64 -9.41
N CYS A 397 -2.32 -27.04 -10.66
CA CYS A 397 -2.37 -26.17 -11.82
C CYS A 397 -3.31 -26.67 -12.90
N THR A 398 -3.53 -25.84 -13.92
CA THR A 398 -4.20 -26.19 -15.17
C THR A 398 -3.18 -26.50 -16.26
N VAL A 399 -3.56 -27.38 -17.21
CA VAL A 399 -2.75 -27.75 -18.35
C VAL A 399 -3.52 -27.51 -19.65
N GLY A 400 -2.86 -26.93 -20.64
CA GLY A 400 -3.40 -26.77 -22.00
C GLY A 400 -4.40 -25.65 -22.20
N ILE A 401 -4.56 -24.73 -21.25
CA ILE A 401 -5.41 -23.53 -21.38
C ILE A 401 -4.62 -22.24 -21.14
N VAL A 402 -5.11 -21.14 -21.70
CA VAL A 402 -4.54 -19.78 -21.56
C VAL A 402 -5.64 -18.83 -21.12
N PRO A 403 -5.42 -18.03 -20.06
CA PRO A 403 -4.25 -18.06 -19.16
C PRO A 403 -4.22 -19.35 -18.33
N PRO A 404 -3.02 -19.82 -17.92
CA PRO A 404 -2.93 -20.93 -16.97
C PRO A 404 -3.43 -20.49 -15.59
N LYS A 405 -3.64 -21.43 -14.67
CA LYS A 405 -3.67 -21.19 -13.24
C LYS A 405 -2.59 -22.04 -12.61
N SER A 406 -1.53 -21.43 -12.08
CA SER A 406 -0.29 -22.11 -11.71
C SER A 406 -0.35 -22.81 -10.36
N ASN A 407 -1.20 -22.33 -9.44
CA ASN A 407 -1.41 -22.90 -8.12
C ASN A 407 -2.89 -22.79 -7.74
N TRP A 408 -3.30 -23.60 -6.78
CA TRP A 408 -4.64 -23.60 -6.18
C TRP A 408 -5.79 -23.75 -7.19
N ALA A 409 -5.54 -24.46 -8.28
CA ALA A 409 -6.49 -24.65 -9.38
C ALA A 409 -7.50 -25.76 -9.05
N GLN A 410 -8.39 -25.53 -8.08
CA GLN A 410 -9.49 -26.46 -7.82
C GLN A 410 -10.59 -26.36 -8.88
N PRO A 411 -11.22 -27.48 -9.31
CA PRO A 411 -12.40 -27.44 -10.17
C PRO A 411 -13.53 -26.63 -9.50
N LEU A 412 -14.27 -25.88 -10.28
CA LEU A 412 -15.48 -25.18 -9.83
C LEU A 412 -16.68 -26.12 -10.04
N ASP A 413 -16.99 -27.00 -9.07
CA ASP A 413 -17.93 -28.12 -9.24
C ASP A 413 -18.78 -28.43 -7.99
N THR A 414 -18.58 -27.75 -6.87
CA THR A 414 -19.25 -28.04 -5.60
C THR A 414 -20.11 -26.85 -5.16
N PRO A 415 -21.46 -26.96 -5.20
CA PRO A 415 -22.35 -25.91 -4.74
C PRO A 415 -22.35 -25.74 -3.21
N PRO A 416 -22.75 -24.58 -2.66
CA PRO A 416 -23.15 -23.39 -3.42
C PRO A 416 -21.96 -22.70 -4.07
N PHE A 417 -22.27 -21.99 -5.18
CA PHE A 417 -21.34 -21.11 -5.86
C PHE A 417 -21.59 -19.67 -5.44
N GLU A 418 -20.52 -18.90 -5.24
CA GLU A 418 -20.59 -17.47 -4.95
C GLU A 418 -19.73 -16.68 -5.93
N ALA A 419 -20.22 -15.53 -6.38
CA ALA A 419 -19.46 -14.60 -7.18
C ALA A 419 -19.50 -13.20 -6.59
N TYR A 420 -18.35 -12.48 -6.66
CA TYR A 420 -18.15 -11.17 -6.06
C TYR A 420 -17.72 -10.17 -7.12
N HIS A 421 -18.46 -9.05 -7.23
CA HIS A 421 -18.23 -8.03 -8.24
C HIS A 421 -17.03 -7.16 -7.85
N THR A 422 -16.06 -7.01 -8.77
CA THR A 422 -14.80 -6.31 -8.50
C THR A 422 -14.42 -5.35 -9.63
N THR A 423 -13.75 -4.28 -9.27
CA THR A 423 -13.13 -3.29 -10.16
C THR A 423 -11.72 -2.94 -9.66
N ALA A 424 -11.14 -1.85 -10.15
CA ALA A 424 -9.85 -1.32 -9.72
C ALA A 424 -10.00 -0.30 -8.58
N GLY A 425 -9.15 -0.40 -7.56
CA GLY A 425 -8.94 0.63 -6.56
C GLY A 425 -7.49 1.07 -6.56
N ILE A 426 -7.20 2.30 -7.05
CA ILE A 426 -5.85 2.85 -7.01
C ILE A 426 -5.49 3.25 -5.58
N THR A 427 -4.29 2.85 -5.14
CA THR A 427 -3.84 3.05 -3.76
C THR A 427 -2.76 4.09 -3.64
N PHE A 428 -1.74 4.04 -4.50
CA PHE A 428 -0.68 5.05 -4.56
C PHE A 428 0.06 4.99 -5.91
N THR A 429 0.78 6.06 -6.19
CA THR A 429 1.56 6.25 -7.42
C THR A 429 3.05 5.97 -7.17
N PHE A 430 3.80 5.51 -8.18
CA PHE A 430 5.22 5.15 -8.02
C PHE A 430 6.19 6.25 -8.45
N GLY A 431 5.71 7.24 -9.20
CA GLY A 431 6.48 8.42 -9.56
C GLY A 431 6.61 9.39 -8.38
N GLY A 432 7.79 9.97 -8.23
CA GLY A 432 8.09 10.89 -7.15
C GLY A 432 9.28 11.78 -7.46
N LEU A 433 9.97 12.23 -6.42
CA LEU A 433 11.14 13.09 -6.49
C LEU A 433 12.41 12.28 -6.28
N ARG A 434 13.50 12.71 -6.90
CA ARG A 434 14.83 12.20 -6.61
C ARG A 434 15.37 12.82 -5.35
N ILE A 435 15.95 11.97 -4.48
CA ILE A 435 16.52 12.38 -3.20
C ILE A 435 17.97 11.93 -3.07
N ASP A 436 18.69 12.56 -2.17
CA ASP A 436 19.86 11.98 -1.55
C ASP A 436 19.36 10.90 -0.56
N PRO A 437 19.71 9.62 -0.75
CA PRO A 437 19.16 8.52 0.07
C PRO A 437 19.58 8.56 1.55
N GLU A 438 20.69 9.21 1.88
CA GLU A 438 21.24 9.30 3.23
C GLU A 438 20.57 10.39 4.07
N THR A 439 19.99 11.41 3.42
CA THR A 439 19.44 12.57 4.10
C THR A 439 17.96 12.83 3.79
N GLY A 440 17.41 12.22 2.73
CA GLY A 440 16.08 12.54 2.24
C GLY A 440 15.97 13.92 1.59
N GLN A 441 17.08 14.62 1.37
CA GLN A 441 17.11 15.93 0.73
C GLN A 441 16.75 15.82 -0.74
N VAL A 442 15.85 16.67 -1.23
CA VAL A 442 15.43 16.68 -2.63
C VAL A 442 16.55 17.20 -3.53
N LEU A 443 16.77 16.52 -4.65
CA LEU A 443 17.75 16.92 -5.66
C LEU A 443 17.07 17.70 -6.78
N ASP A 444 17.78 18.67 -7.35
CA ASP A 444 17.39 19.37 -8.58
C ASP A 444 17.68 18.52 -9.84
N VAL A 445 17.33 19.04 -11.01
CA VAL A 445 17.55 18.34 -12.30
C VAL A 445 19.04 18.16 -12.64
N ASN A 446 19.96 18.84 -11.96
CA ASN A 446 21.40 18.70 -12.09
C ASN A 446 21.99 17.76 -11.00
N LEU A 447 21.13 17.16 -10.19
CA LEU A 447 21.45 16.29 -9.08
C LEU A 447 22.15 16.98 -7.91
N HIS A 448 21.97 18.30 -7.77
CA HIS A 448 22.41 19.02 -6.59
C HIS A 448 21.29 19.07 -5.55
N PRO A 449 21.62 18.95 -4.25
CA PRO A 449 20.63 19.10 -3.19
C PRO A 449 19.99 20.50 -3.21
N ILE A 450 18.67 20.58 -3.12
CA ILE A 450 17.93 21.83 -2.94
C ILE A 450 17.98 22.19 -1.44
N PRO A 451 18.69 23.27 -1.04
CA PRO A 451 18.84 23.60 0.38
C PRO A 451 17.47 23.87 1.03
N GLY A 452 17.27 23.28 2.21
CA GLY A 452 16.04 23.44 2.99
C GLY A 452 14.83 22.60 2.52
N LEU A 453 14.96 21.75 1.47
CA LEU A 453 13.88 20.90 0.99
C LEU A 453 14.19 19.41 1.13
N TYR A 454 13.29 18.69 1.81
CA TYR A 454 13.36 17.26 2.05
C TYR A 454 12.05 16.58 1.66
N THR A 455 12.08 15.26 1.45
CA THR A 455 10.86 14.49 1.20
C THR A 455 10.96 13.07 1.72
N ALA A 456 9.79 12.45 1.97
CA ALA A 456 9.66 11.09 2.43
C ALA A 456 8.32 10.45 2.00
N GLY A 457 8.25 9.12 2.13
CA GLY A 457 7.05 8.35 1.81
C GLY A 457 6.81 8.18 0.33
N GLU A 458 5.57 8.25 -0.08
CA GLU A 458 5.15 8.07 -1.48
C GLU A 458 5.79 9.08 -2.44
N MET A 459 6.18 10.25 -1.94
CA MET A 459 6.83 11.27 -2.75
C MET A 459 8.27 10.91 -3.15
N VAL A 460 8.86 9.87 -2.58
CA VAL A 460 10.19 9.36 -2.97
C VAL A 460 10.03 8.44 -4.18
N GLY A 461 10.49 8.87 -5.34
CA GLY A 461 10.53 8.05 -6.55
C GLY A 461 11.69 7.06 -6.55
N GLY A 462 11.59 5.98 -7.34
CA GLY A 462 12.68 5.05 -7.59
C GLY A 462 12.65 3.73 -6.81
N LEU A 463 11.79 3.60 -5.79
CA LEU A 463 11.68 2.34 -5.03
C LEU A 463 10.80 1.29 -5.74
N PHE A 464 9.66 1.70 -6.30
CA PHE A 464 8.68 0.77 -6.85
C PHE A 464 8.46 1.01 -8.35
N TYR A 465 8.37 -0.10 -9.11
CA TYR A 465 8.15 -0.11 -10.54
C TYR A 465 7.21 -1.26 -10.90
N PHE A 466 6.16 -1.00 -11.68
CA PHE A 466 5.18 -1.99 -12.16
C PHE A 466 4.39 -2.70 -11.07
N ASN A 467 5.00 -2.99 -9.96
CA ASN A 467 4.46 -3.73 -8.83
C ASN A 467 5.27 -3.41 -7.56
N TYR A 468 4.84 -3.95 -6.41
CA TYR A 468 5.58 -3.79 -5.16
C TYR A 468 5.30 -4.96 -4.20
N PRO A 469 6.24 -5.36 -3.33
CA PRO A 469 5.95 -6.38 -2.32
C PRO A 469 5.11 -5.78 -1.19
N LEU A 470 4.05 -6.50 -0.78
CA LEU A 470 3.12 -6.07 0.28
C LEU A 470 3.87 -5.60 1.53
N GLY A 471 3.45 -4.46 2.07
CA GLY A 471 3.98 -3.89 3.32
C GLY A 471 5.20 -3.00 3.17
N SER A 472 5.86 -2.96 2.00
CA SER A 472 7.07 -2.15 1.77
C SER A 472 6.80 -0.65 1.78
N GLY A 473 5.61 -0.19 1.37
CA GLY A 473 5.28 1.25 1.33
C GLY A 473 5.22 1.91 2.71
N LEU A 474 4.65 1.24 3.72
CA LEU A 474 4.66 1.77 5.09
C LEU A 474 6.06 1.79 5.68
N VAL A 475 6.86 0.73 5.44
CA VAL A 475 8.25 0.66 5.94
C VAL A 475 9.12 1.72 5.27
N SER A 476 9.04 1.90 3.95
CA SER A 476 9.78 2.98 3.26
C SER A 476 9.42 4.35 3.82
N GLY A 477 8.12 4.59 4.06
CA GLY A 477 7.66 5.84 4.68
C GLY A 477 8.23 6.06 6.08
N THR A 478 8.37 4.99 6.88
CA THR A 478 8.96 5.06 8.23
C THR A 478 10.46 5.32 8.15
N VAL A 479 11.20 4.55 7.35
CA VAL A 479 12.66 4.66 7.23
C VAL A 479 13.06 6.04 6.69
N PHE A 480 12.54 6.42 5.53
CA PHE A 480 12.90 7.70 4.91
C PHE A 480 12.26 8.90 5.63
N GLY A 481 11.11 8.72 6.29
CA GLY A 481 10.54 9.73 7.18
C GLY A 481 11.49 10.05 8.32
N ARG A 482 12.01 9.03 9.00
CA ARG A 482 12.98 9.21 10.08
C ARG A 482 14.27 9.87 9.59
N ILE A 483 14.84 9.39 8.48
CA ILE A 483 16.05 9.96 7.87
C ILE A 483 15.85 11.44 7.54
N ALA A 484 14.79 11.79 6.81
CA ALA A 484 14.50 13.16 6.42
C ALA A 484 14.26 14.07 7.63
N GLY A 485 13.57 13.54 8.65
CA GLY A 485 13.31 14.27 9.90
C GLY A 485 14.60 14.67 10.63
N VAL A 486 15.50 13.70 10.83
CA VAL A 486 16.79 13.94 11.48
C VAL A 486 17.63 14.93 10.68
N ALA A 487 17.77 14.73 9.38
CA ALA A 487 18.59 15.59 8.53
C ALA A 487 18.04 17.02 8.44
N ALA A 488 16.74 17.20 8.24
CA ALA A 488 16.10 18.49 8.19
C ALA A 488 16.19 19.24 9.53
N GLY A 489 15.97 18.55 10.65
CA GLY A 489 16.05 19.13 11.98
C GLY A 489 17.47 19.59 12.32
N ALA A 490 18.48 18.77 12.01
CA ALA A 490 19.88 19.12 12.21
C ALA A 490 20.29 20.34 11.35
N ALA A 491 19.94 20.33 10.07
CA ALA A 491 20.25 21.43 9.14
C ALA A 491 19.58 22.76 9.54
N ALA A 492 18.30 22.71 9.96
CA ALA A 492 17.56 23.89 10.37
C ALA A 492 18.09 24.56 11.66
N ARG A 493 18.71 23.78 12.54
CA ARG A 493 19.30 24.29 13.80
C ARG A 493 20.75 24.74 13.65
N ALA A 494 21.41 24.33 12.60
CA ALA A 494 22.77 24.77 12.28
C ALA A 494 22.81 26.09 11.49
N ALA A 495 21.67 26.49 10.90
CA ALA A 495 21.51 27.72 10.12
C ALA A 495 21.06 28.90 10.98
#